data_1fcdfaa02c11ce1d17806a973dd2a40a
#
_entry.id   1fcdfaa02c11ce1d17806a973dd2a40a
#
_cell.length_a   1.000
_cell.length_b   1.000
_cell.length_c   1.000
_cell.angle_alpha   90.00
_cell.angle_beta   90.00
_cell.angle_gamma   90.00
#
_symmetry.space_group_name_H-M   'P 1'
#
loop_
_entity.id
_entity.type
_entity.pdbx_description
1 polymer ?
#
loop_
_entity_poly.entity_id
_entity_poly.type
_entity_poly.pdbx_seq_one_letter_code
_entity_poly.pdbx_strand_id
1 'polypeptide(L)'
;CAGPHLPNTSYIKANAFKLLKVAGAYWRGNAKNKMLQRIYATAFWSKEDLADYLHFIEEAEKRDHRKLGAKLDLFSTRDELGGGLVLWHPNLAVVREEIENYWRTEHRKRGYVIVNTPHIAKSKLWEISGHYDHYRENMFFIQKDSDQENEDQFILKPMNCPFHILIYQANRHSYRSLPLRMAELGTVYRKEKSGALSGLTRVQGFTQDDAHVFCTPEQLVDEINEIIDFVADTMKIFNMSFEVELSTRPESFVGEIENWNRAEAGLKEAMDKRGMKYDINEGDGAFYGPKIDFKVKDAIGRTWQCATIQLDFNLPERFDIKYQDKDGQMKTPVMLHRVIFGSMERFHGILIEHYAGAFPTWLAPTQVAIVPISNEKHIDFAEKVYKQMRNAGIRVTLDDLSLIHI
;
A
#
# COMPACT_ATOMS: atom_id res chain seq x y z
N CYS A 1 30.54 -2.89 7.37
CA CYS A 1 30.26 -1.49 7.70
C CYS A 1 30.26 -0.68 6.43
N ALA A 2 29.20 0.08 6.22
CA ALA A 2 29.10 1.00 5.10
C ALA A 2 29.17 2.43 5.65
N GLY A 3 30.26 3.10 5.48
CA GLY A 3 30.44 4.49 5.86
C GLY A 3 31.71 4.80 6.65
N PRO A 4 32.02 6.08 6.85
CA PRO A 4 33.19 6.48 7.60
C PRO A 4 33.05 6.09 9.08
N HIS A 5 34.18 5.73 9.71
CA HIS A 5 34.24 5.42 11.12
C HIS A 5 34.86 6.61 11.89
N LEU A 6 34.43 6.79 13.12
CA LEU A 6 35.09 7.72 14.01
C LEU A 6 36.52 7.23 14.30
N PRO A 7 37.52 8.12 14.37
CA PRO A 7 38.90 7.73 14.66
C PRO A 7 39.06 6.99 15.99
N ASN A 8 38.27 7.35 17.01
CA ASN A 8 38.23 6.69 18.30
C ASN A 8 36.94 7.08 19.06
N THR A 9 36.68 6.39 20.18
CA THR A 9 35.47 6.57 20.99
C THR A 9 35.40 7.91 21.75
N SER A 10 36.48 8.68 21.84
CA SER A 10 36.46 9.99 22.51
C SER A 10 35.58 11.03 21.80
N TYR A 11 35.27 10.81 20.52
CA TYR A 11 34.31 11.63 19.77
C TYR A 11 32.86 11.39 20.16
N ILE A 12 32.56 10.30 20.88
CA ILE A 12 31.20 9.97 21.34
C ILE A 12 31.02 10.55 22.75
N LYS A 13 30.15 11.54 22.89
CA LYS A 13 29.80 12.11 24.19
C LYS A 13 28.98 11.10 24.99
N ALA A 14 29.41 10.76 26.20
CA ALA A 14 28.73 9.78 27.06
C ALA A 14 27.27 10.16 27.37
N ASN A 15 26.95 11.45 27.46
CA ASN A 15 25.59 11.95 27.69
C ASN A 15 24.73 12.02 26.42
N ALA A 16 25.32 11.79 25.24
CA ALA A 16 24.62 11.73 23.94
C ALA A 16 24.63 10.33 23.33
N PHE A 17 24.84 9.28 24.16
CA PHE A 17 24.86 7.88 23.77
C PHE A 17 23.87 7.07 24.62
N LYS A 18 23.18 6.11 24.01
CA LYS A 18 22.22 5.21 24.69
C LYS A 18 22.29 3.80 24.14
N LEU A 19 22.38 2.80 25.01
CA LEU A 19 22.10 1.39 24.68
C LEU A 19 20.57 1.22 24.64
N LEU A 20 20.06 0.63 23.57
CA LEU A 20 18.62 0.48 23.34
C LEU A 20 18.14 -0.93 23.73
N LYS A 21 18.70 -1.96 23.05
CA LYS A 21 18.31 -3.35 23.28
C LYS A 21 19.40 -4.33 22.87
N VAL A 22 19.23 -5.58 23.32
CA VAL A 22 20.05 -6.72 22.90
C VAL A 22 19.12 -7.75 22.22
N ALA A 23 19.57 -8.37 21.15
CA ALA A 23 18.86 -9.44 20.45
C ALA A 23 19.84 -10.49 19.93
N GLY A 24 19.35 -11.73 19.72
CA GLY A 24 20.11 -12.76 19.00
C GLY A 24 20.19 -12.41 17.50
N ALA A 25 21.32 -12.73 16.88
CA ALA A 25 21.48 -12.60 15.42
C ALA A 25 22.47 -13.67 14.90
N TYR A 26 22.08 -14.34 13.83
CA TYR A 26 23.00 -15.27 13.18
C TYR A 26 24.10 -14.52 12.41
N TRP A 27 25.34 -15.04 12.51
CA TRP A 27 26.46 -14.46 11.78
C TRP A 27 26.16 -14.41 10.27
N ARG A 28 26.33 -13.23 9.67
CA ARG A 28 26.03 -12.95 8.24
C ARG A 28 24.58 -13.26 7.84
N GLY A 29 23.63 -13.23 8.79
CA GLY A 29 22.21 -13.45 8.48
C GLY A 29 21.82 -14.88 8.10
N ASN A 30 22.71 -15.84 8.24
CA ASN A 30 22.47 -17.24 7.88
C ASN A 30 22.19 -18.07 9.15
N ALA A 31 20.99 -18.66 9.25
CA ALA A 31 20.58 -19.48 10.39
C ALA A 31 21.45 -20.72 10.66
N LYS A 32 22.25 -21.17 9.67
CA LYS A 32 23.21 -22.25 9.84
C LYS A 32 24.50 -21.82 10.54
N ASN A 33 24.74 -20.51 10.64
CA ASN A 33 25.93 -19.97 11.30
C ASN A 33 25.70 -19.78 12.80
N LYS A 34 26.78 -19.49 13.53
CA LYS A 34 26.77 -19.25 14.96
C LYS A 34 25.84 -18.07 15.31
N MET A 35 25.00 -18.25 16.33
CA MET A 35 24.21 -17.18 16.90
C MET A 35 25.10 -16.29 17.77
N LEU A 36 24.99 -14.97 17.56
CA LEU A 36 25.69 -13.94 18.29
C LEU A 36 24.67 -13.03 19.01
N GLN A 37 25.15 -12.26 19.97
CA GLN A 37 24.38 -11.16 20.55
C GLN A 37 24.59 -9.90 19.72
N ARG A 38 23.49 -9.27 19.29
CA ARG A 38 23.49 -7.97 18.64
C ARG A 38 23.06 -6.92 19.64
N ILE A 39 23.94 -5.95 19.91
CA ILE A 39 23.66 -4.82 20.77
C ILE A 39 23.26 -3.65 19.86
N TYR A 40 22.07 -3.09 20.13
CA TYR A 40 21.57 -1.89 19.45
C TYR A 40 21.85 -0.70 20.35
N ALA A 41 22.44 0.32 19.78
CA ALA A 41 22.76 1.56 20.43
C ALA A 41 22.56 2.74 19.47
N THR A 42 22.43 3.94 20.03
CA THR A 42 22.39 5.18 19.24
C THR A 42 23.31 6.23 19.85
N ALA A 43 23.84 7.13 19.03
CA ALA A 43 24.67 8.25 19.44
C ALA A 43 24.33 9.49 18.62
N PHE A 44 24.35 10.65 19.29
CA PHE A 44 24.05 11.95 18.68
C PHE A 44 25.14 12.98 19.02
N TRP A 45 25.09 14.14 18.41
CA TRP A 45 26.04 15.20 18.66
C TRP A 45 25.79 15.94 19.98
N SER A 46 24.53 15.98 20.43
CA SER A 46 24.12 16.61 21.68
C SER A 46 23.24 15.69 22.55
N LYS A 47 23.10 16.04 23.82
CA LYS A 47 22.17 15.39 24.74
C LYS A 47 20.71 15.66 24.33
N GLU A 48 20.47 16.85 23.81
CA GLU A 48 19.18 17.32 23.35
C GLU A 48 18.72 16.48 22.15
N ASP A 49 19.55 16.30 21.13
CA ASP A 49 19.24 15.45 19.96
C ASP A 49 18.95 14.00 20.38
N LEU A 50 19.68 13.47 21.38
CA LEU A 50 19.40 12.15 21.92
C LEU A 50 18.04 12.12 22.63
N ALA A 51 17.68 13.13 23.40
CA ALA A 51 16.41 13.21 24.10
C ALA A 51 15.24 13.26 23.12
N ASP A 52 15.35 14.06 22.07
CA ASP A 52 14.35 14.15 20.99
C ASP A 52 14.17 12.80 20.28
N TYR A 53 15.27 12.13 19.97
CA TYR A 53 15.22 10.79 19.37
C TYR A 53 14.57 9.74 20.29
N LEU A 54 14.88 9.76 21.59
CA LEU A 54 14.28 8.84 22.55
C LEU A 54 12.78 9.12 22.72
N HIS A 55 12.38 10.38 22.74
CA HIS A 55 10.97 10.78 22.73
C HIS A 55 10.26 10.29 21.47
N PHE A 56 10.89 10.46 20.30
CA PHE A 56 10.37 9.93 19.04
C PHE A 56 10.16 8.40 19.09
N ILE A 57 11.11 7.63 19.62
CA ILE A 57 10.96 6.17 19.79
C ILE A 57 9.79 5.85 20.72
N GLU A 58 9.68 6.55 21.85
CA GLU A 58 8.59 6.34 22.80
C GLU A 58 7.23 6.62 22.18
N GLU A 59 7.09 7.71 21.43
CA GLU A 59 5.88 8.04 20.69
C GLU A 59 5.56 7.00 19.60
N ALA A 60 6.58 6.52 18.88
CA ALA A 60 6.41 5.45 17.88
C ALA A 60 5.92 4.14 18.53
N GLU A 61 6.43 3.79 19.72
CA GLU A 61 6.00 2.60 20.46
C GLU A 61 4.56 2.72 20.99
N LYS A 62 4.14 3.91 21.42
CA LYS A 62 2.76 4.18 21.87
C LYS A 62 1.76 4.07 20.70
N ARG A 63 2.21 4.38 19.49
CA ARG A 63 1.40 4.37 18.26
C ARG A 63 1.44 3.06 17.50
N ASP A 64 2.24 2.08 17.93
CA ASP A 64 2.38 0.78 17.25
C ASP A 64 1.00 0.17 16.98
N HIS A 65 0.65 0.02 15.68
CA HIS A 65 -0.65 -0.49 15.24
C HIS A 65 -0.98 -1.88 15.78
N ARG A 66 0.03 -2.70 16.12
CA ARG A 66 -0.18 -4.03 16.70
C ARG A 66 -0.66 -3.94 18.15
N LYS A 67 -0.11 -3.00 18.93
CA LYS A 67 -0.52 -2.73 20.32
C LYS A 67 -1.91 -2.07 20.35
N LEU A 68 -2.09 -1.03 19.52
CA LEU A 68 -3.37 -0.33 19.40
C LEU A 68 -4.45 -1.24 18.80
N GLY A 69 -4.09 -2.07 17.83
CA GLY A 69 -4.98 -3.04 17.22
C GLY A 69 -5.58 -4.02 18.22
N ALA A 70 -4.75 -4.56 19.10
CA ALA A 70 -5.20 -5.42 20.17
C ALA A 70 -6.05 -4.66 21.23
N LYS A 71 -5.59 -3.46 21.63
CA LYS A 71 -6.27 -2.64 22.66
C LYS A 71 -7.66 -2.18 22.21
N LEU A 72 -7.82 -1.83 20.93
CA LEU A 72 -9.04 -1.27 20.37
C LEU A 72 -9.88 -2.32 19.60
N ASP A 73 -9.49 -3.59 19.68
CA ASP A 73 -10.16 -4.70 18.98
C ASP A 73 -10.33 -4.44 17.47
N LEU A 74 -9.21 -4.09 16.80
CA LEU A 74 -9.23 -3.70 15.38
C LEU A 74 -8.96 -4.88 14.45
N PHE A 75 -7.98 -5.72 14.75
CA PHE A 75 -7.59 -6.87 13.95
C PHE A 75 -6.80 -7.89 14.78
N SER A 76 -6.69 -9.09 14.24
CA SER A 76 -5.82 -10.12 14.80
C SER A 76 -5.15 -10.97 13.72
N THR A 77 -4.07 -11.63 14.11
CA THR A 77 -3.41 -12.70 13.35
C THR A 77 -3.48 -13.98 14.21
N ARG A 78 -3.65 -15.13 13.58
CA ARG A 78 -3.78 -16.41 14.25
C ARG A 78 -2.85 -17.43 13.60
N ASP A 79 -2.25 -18.30 14.39
CA ASP A 79 -1.35 -19.34 13.88
C ASP A 79 -2.07 -20.32 12.94
N GLU A 80 -3.36 -20.56 13.19
CA GLU A 80 -4.22 -21.43 12.38
C GLU A 80 -4.42 -20.90 10.95
N LEU A 81 -4.31 -19.58 10.75
CA LEU A 81 -4.38 -18.96 9.42
C LEU A 81 -3.05 -19.02 8.68
N GLY A 82 -1.96 -19.05 9.45
CA GLY A 82 -0.62 -18.83 8.92
C GLY A 82 -0.16 -17.36 8.99
N GLY A 83 1.14 -17.16 8.96
CA GLY A 83 1.73 -15.83 9.08
C GLY A 83 1.34 -14.90 7.93
N GLY A 84 1.12 -13.63 8.25
CA GLY A 84 0.80 -12.59 7.26
C GLY A 84 -0.60 -12.66 6.65
N LEU A 85 -1.52 -13.37 7.30
CA LEU A 85 -2.96 -13.33 7.00
C LEU A 85 -3.69 -12.68 8.18
N VAL A 86 -4.61 -11.75 7.89
CA VAL A 86 -5.19 -10.85 8.87
C VAL A 86 -6.70 -11.07 8.96
N LEU A 87 -7.20 -11.17 10.20
CA LEU A 87 -8.62 -11.08 10.51
C LEU A 87 -8.97 -9.63 10.84
N TRP A 88 -9.89 -9.07 10.09
CA TRP A 88 -10.43 -7.73 10.31
C TRP A 88 -11.58 -7.82 11.32
N HIS A 89 -11.43 -7.17 12.48
CA HIS A 89 -12.48 -7.14 13.47
C HIS A 89 -13.53 -6.05 13.13
N PRO A 90 -14.73 -6.11 13.70
CA PRO A 90 -15.82 -5.20 13.32
C PRO A 90 -15.44 -3.71 13.33
N ASN A 91 -14.67 -3.28 14.33
CA ASN A 91 -14.24 -1.88 14.43
C ASN A 91 -13.37 -1.43 13.25
N LEU A 92 -12.37 -2.23 12.85
CA LEU A 92 -11.53 -1.88 11.71
C LEU A 92 -12.24 -2.13 10.37
N ALA A 93 -13.16 -3.09 10.31
CA ALA A 93 -13.96 -3.37 9.13
C ALA A 93 -14.83 -2.16 8.73
N VAL A 94 -15.39 -1.45 9.72
CA VAL A 94 -16.12 -0.18 9.48
C VAL A 94 -15.19 0.88 8.88
N VAL A 95 -13.99 1.07 9.44
CA VAL A 95 -13.01 2.04 8.90
C VAL A 95 -12.66 1.68 7.45
N ARG A 96 -12.48 0.39 7.17
CA ARG A 96 -12.21 -0.12 5.83
C ARG A 96 -13.37 0.19 4.88
N GLU A 97 -14.60 -0.08 5.28
CA GLU A 97 -15.78 0.18 4.47
C GLU A 97 -15.91 1.65 4.08
N GLU A 98 -15.68 2.57 5.01
CA GLU A 98 -15.71 4.01 4.75
C GLU A 98 -14.63 4.44 3.74
N ILE A 99 -13.40 3.90 3.88
CA ILE A 99 -12.30 4.17 2.93
C ILE A 99 -12.62 3.58 1.55
N GLU A 100 -13.17 2.37 1.49
CA GLU A 100 -13.57 1.73 0.24
C GLU A 100 -14.71 2.50 -0.46
N ASN A 101 -15.67 3.04 0.29
CA ASN A 101 -16.76 3.86 -0.23
C ASN A 101 -16.24 5.20 -0.78
N TYR A 102 -15.32 5.85 -0.05
CA TYR A 102 -14.60 7.01 -0.55
C TYR A 102 -13.87 6.69 -1.86
N TRP A 103 -13.10 5.59 -1.87
CA TRP A 103 -12.34 5.14 -3.04
C TRP A 103 -13.25 4.93 -4.26
N ARG A 104 -14.34 4.18 -4.11
CA ARG A 104 -15.30 3.91 -5.21
C ARG A 104 -15.91 5.20 -5.74
N THR A 105 -16.25 6.12 -4.86
CA THR A 105 -16.85 7.41 -5.21
C THR A 105 -15.87 8.26 -6.02
N GLU A 106 -14.66 8.41 -5.53
CA GLU A 106 -13.65 9.27 -6.17
C GLU A 106 -13.16 8.69 -7.51
N HIS A 107 -13.04 7.37 -7.62
CA HIS A 107 -12.71 6.73 -8.89
C HIS A 107 -13.78 6.96 -9.96
N ARG A 108 -15.05 6.79 -9.61
CA ARG A 108 -16.15 7.03 -10.56
C ARG A 108 -16.19 8.49 -11.01
N LYS A 109 -16.00 9.44 -10.11
CA LYS A 109 -15.93 10.87 -10.45
C LYS A 109 -14.82 11.19 -11.45
N ARG A 110 -13.69 10.47 -11.39
CA ARG A 110 -12.54 10.63 -12.27
C ARG A 110 -12.59 9.73 -13.51
N GLY A 111 -13.76 9.14 -13.82
CA GLY A 111 -13.98 8.36 -15.03
C GLY A 111 -13.37 6.96 -15.02
N TYR A 112 -13.05 6.39 -13.84
CA TYR A 112 -12.63 5.00 -13.75
C TYR A 112 -13.83 4.06 -13.80
N VAL A 113 -13.70 2.97 -14.55
CA VAL A 113 -14.61 1.84 -14.52
C VAL A 113 -14.11 0.83 -13.48
N ILE A 114 -15.02 0.35 -12.64
CA ILE A 114 -14.69 -0.61 -11.58
C ILE A 114 -14.82 -2.02 -12.15
N VAL A 115 -13.79 -2.83 -11.99
CA VAL A 115 -13.75 -4.23 -12.40
C VAL A 115 -13.48 -5.14 -11.20
N ASN A 116 -13.73 -6.45 -11.37
CA ASN A 116 -13.38 -7.48 -10.40
C ASN A 116 -12.79 -8.68 -11.14
N THR A 117 -11.70 -9.21 -10.65
CA THR A 117 -10.97 -10.29 -11.29
C THR A 117 -10.83 -11.51 -10.38
N PRO A 118 -10.74 -12.74 -10.95
CA PRO A 118 -10.57 -13.96 -10.18
C PRO A 118 -9.29 -13.95 -9.32
N HIS A 119 -9.29 -14.70 -8.22
CA HIS A 119 -8.13 -14.84 -7.34
C HIS A 119 -7.10 -15.85 -7.87
N ILE A 120 -7.48 -16.71 -8.80
CA ILE A 120 -6.65 -17.77 -9.37
C ILE A 120 -6.63 -17.68 -10.90
N ALA A 121 -5.52 -18.09 -11.50
CA ALA A 121 -5.40 -18.26 -12.94
C ALA A 121 -4.42 -19.38 -13.27
N LYS A 122 -4.51 -19.88 -14.51
CA LYS A 122 -3.53 -20.86 -15.06
C LYS A 122 -2.14 -20.23 -15.15
N SER A 123 -1.10 -21.06 -14.98
CA SER A 123 0.31 -20.64 -15.10
C SER A 123 0.61 -19.89 -16.41
N LYS A 124 -0.08 -20.26 -17.49
CA LYS A 124 0.07 -19.65 -18.81
C LYS A 124 -0.09 -18.13 -18.82
N LEU A 125 -1.01 -17.57 -18.00
CA LEU A 125 -1.18 -16.11 -17.88
C LEU A 125 0.08 -15.45 -17.32
N TRP A 126 0.73 -16.09 -16.37
CA TRP A 126 1.93 -15.61 -15.70
C TRP A 126 3.20 -15.78 -16.53
N GLU A 127 3.24 -16.80 -17.40
CA GLU A 127 4.28 -16.98 -18.42
C GLU A 127 4.20 -15.86 -19.48
N ILE A 128 3.00 -15.59 -20.02
CA ILE A 128 2.79 -14.50 -20.99
C ILE A 128 3.24 -13.16 -20.39
N SER A 129 2.85 -12.87 -19.16
CA SER A 129 3.17 -11.60 -18.50
C SER A 129 4.63 -11.52 -18.00
N GLY A 130 5.38 -12.61 -17.97
CA GLY A 130 6.76 -12.68 -17.46
C GLY A 130 6.89 -12.78 -15.94
N HIS A 131 5.78 -12.76 -15.21
CA HIS A 131 5.82 -12.92 -13.75
C HIS A 131 6.36 -14.29 -13.33
N TYR A 132 6.11 -15.32 -14.13
CA TYR A 132 6.60 -16.68 -13.83
C TYR A 132 8.12 -16.75 -13.76
N ASP A 133 8.85 -16.01 -14.58
CA ASP A 133 10.30 -16.01 -14.64
C ASP A 133 10.94 -15.07 -13.60
N HIS A 134 10.34 -13.91 -13.38
CA HIS A 134 10.93 -12.85 -12.53
C HIS A 134 10.36 -12.78 -11.12
N TYR A 135 9.23 -13.45 -10.82
CA TYR A 135 8.51 -13.31 -9.55
C TYR A 135 8.12 -14.66 -8.91
N ARG A 136 8.58 -15.78 -9.46
CA ARG A 136 8.17 -17.14 -9.08
C ARG A 136 8.34 -17.44 -7.59
N GLU A 137 9.44 -16.99 -6.99
CA GLU A 137 9.73 -17.25 -5.57
C GLU A 137 8.66 -16.64 -4.62
N ASN A 138 7.97 -15.60 -5.09
CA ASN A 138 6.94 -14.88 -4.35
C ASN A 138 5.52 -15.34 -4.70
N MET A 139 5.34 -16.42 -5.46
CA MET A 139 4.04 -16.91 -5.89
C MET A 139 3.58 -18.11 -5.07
N PHE A 140 2.27 -18.23 -4.86
CA PHE A 140 1.63 -19.41 -4.30
C PHE A 140 1.08 -20.29 -5.42
N PHE A 141 1.55 -21.53 -5.47
CA PHE A 141 1.11 -22.53 -6.42
C PHE A 141 0.05 -23.43 -5.76
N ILE A 142 -1.07 -23.65 -6.44
CA ILE A 142 -2.08 -24.61 -6.00
C ILE A 142 -1.54 -26.01 -6.35
N GLN A 143 -1.52 -26.89 -5.37
CA GLN A 143 -1.03 -28.26 -5.57
C GLN A 143 -1.96 -28.98 -6.56
N LYS A 144 -1.38 -29.70 -7.53
CA LYS A 144 -2.11 -30.60 -8.43
C LYS A 144 -2.46 -31.88 -7.69
N ASP A 145 -3.60 -32.47 -8.02
CA ASP A 145 -3.91 -33.84 -7.60
C ASP A 145 -2.97 -34.81 -8.35
N SER A 146 -2.41 -35.77 -7.61
CA SER A 146 -1.36 -36.68 -8.11
C SER A 146 -1.78 -37.55 -9.31
N ASP A 147 -3.09 -37.70 -9.55
CA ASP A 147 -3.64 -38.59 -10.56
C ASP A 147 -3.92 -37.91 -11.92
N GLN A 148 -3.61 -36.61 -12.05
CA GLN A 148 -3.87 -35.83 -13.27
C GLN A 148 -2.61 -35.14 -13.80
N GLU A 149 -1.73 -35.90 -14.43
CA GLU A 149 -0.47 -35.38 -15.01
C GLU A 149 -0.66 -34.26 -16.06
N ASN A 150 -1.83 -34.18 -16.70
CA ASN A 150 -2.14 -33.21 -17.76
C ASN A 150 -2.96 -32.02 -17.30
N GLU A 151 -3.17 -31.81 -16.00
CA GLU A 151 -3.93 -30.66 -15.51
C GLU A 151 -3.11 -29.37 -15.53
N ASP A 152 -3.78 -28.26 -15.89
CA ASP A 152 -3.17 -26.93 -15.83
C ASP A 152 -2.77 -26.56 -14.39
N GLN A 153 -1.56 -26.04 -14.21
CA GLN A 153 -1.14 -25.48 -12.92
C GLN A 153 -1.87 -24.17 -12.65
N PHE A 154 -2.61 -24.09 -11.55
CA PHE A 154 -3.23 -22.85 -11.08
C PHE A 154 -2.33 -22.14 -10.05
N ILE A 155 -2.41 -20.81 -10.04
CA ILE A 155 -1.61 -19.94 -9.19
C ILE A 155 -2.52 -18.88 -8.58
N LEU A 156 -2.35 -18.59 -7.28
CA LEU A 156 -2.97 -17.43 -6.65
C LEU A 156 -2.34 -16.17 -7.22
N LYS A 157 -3.17 -15.19 -7.64
CA LYS A 157 -2.67 -13.99 -8.30
C LYS A 157 -1.75 -13.16 -7.39
N PRO A 158 -0.50 -12.90 -7.79
CA PRO A 158 0.39 -11.98 -7.08
C PRO A 158 0.17 -10.52 -7.46
N MET A 159 -0.51 -10.27 -8.59
CA MET A 159 -0.79 -8.95 -9.19
C MET A 159 -2.10 -8.99 -9.98
N ASN A 160 -2.71 -7.82 -10.22
CA ASN A 160 -3.98 -7.70 -10.95
C ASN A 160 -3.79 -7.36 -12.44
N CYS A 161 -2.64 -6.80 -12.82
CA CYS A 161 -2.39 -6.25 -14.15
C CYS A 161 -2.70 -7.20 -15.32
N PRO A 162 -2.32 -8.51 -15.33
CA PRO A 162 -2.64 -9.38 -16.45
C PRO A 162 -4.14 -9.55 -16.69
N PHE A 163 -4.95 -9.52 -15.64
CA PHE A 163 -6.41 -9.64 -15.75
C PHE A 163 -7.05 -8.39 -16.38
N HIS A 164 -6.58 -7.19 -16.01
CA HIS A 164 -7.07 -5.95 -16.62
C HIS A 164 -6.72 -5.90 -18.10
N ILE A 165 -5.56 -6.44 -18.49
CA ILE A 165 -5.18 -6.58 -19.90
C ILE A 165 -6.11 -7.56 -20.63
N LEU A 166 -6.49 -8.69 -20.01
CA LEU A 166 -7.47 -9.61 -20.60
C LEU A 166 -8.85 -8.95 -20.77
N ILE A 167 -9.27 -8.09 -19.83
CA ILE A 167 -10.51 -7.30 -19.98
C ILE A 167 -10.38 -6.32 -21.15
N TYR A 168 -9.25 -5.65 -21.29
CA TYR A 168 -8.98 -4.80 -22.44
C TYR A 168 -9.11 -5.58 -23.74
N GLN A 169 -8.50 -6.75 -23.87
CA GLN A 169 -8.53 -7.61 -25.06
C GLN A 169 -9.92 -8.10 -25.45
N ALA A 170 -10.88 -8.13 -24.50
CA ALA A 170 -12.24 -8.58 -24.76
C ALA A 170 -12.99 -7.68 -25.75
N ASN A 171 -12.52 -6.47 -26.01
CA ASN A 171 -13.13 -5.49 -26.88
C ASN A 171 -12.14 -4.91 -27.89
N ARG A 172 -12.67 -4.34 -28.99
CA ARG A 172 -11.86 -3.54 -29.91
C ARG A 172 -11.82 -2.09 -29.43
N HIS A 173 -10.63 -1.51 -29.45
CA HIS A 173 -10.41 -0.14 -29.01
C HIS A 173 -9.94 0.76 -30.15
N SER A 174 -10.32 2.03 -30.09
CA SER A 174 -9.81 3.09 -30.96
C SER A 174 -9.29 4.24 -30.08
N TYR A 175 -8.53 5.14 -30.68
CA TYR A 175 -8.06 6.35 -29.98
C TYR A 175 -9.19 7.15 -29.30
N ARG A 176 -10.46 7.00 -29.75
CA ARG A 176 -11.63 7.68 -29.19
C ARG A 176 -12.10 7.05 -27.88
N SER A 177 -11.80 5.78 -27.65
CA SER A 177 -12.12 5.06 -26.43
C SER A 177 -11.01 5.11 -25.37
N LEU A 178 -9.92 5.79 -25.68
CA LEU A 178 -8.80 6.03 -24.79
C LEU A 178 -8.80 7.49 -24.28
N PRO A 179 -8.40 7.76 -23.04
CA PRO A 179 -7.86 6.80 -22.08
C PRO A 179 -8.95 5.88 -21.49
N LEU A 180 -8.63 4.60 -21.33
CA LEU A 180 -9.46 3.64 -20.61
C LEU A 180 -8.87 3.42 -19.22
N ARG A 181 -9.61 3.81 -18.20
CA ARG A 181 -9.19 3.73 -16.81
C ARG A 181 -9.96 2.63 -16.09
N MET A 182 -9.30 1.53 -15.73
CA MET A 182 -9.88 0.42 -14.96
C MET A 182 -9.34 0.42 -13.54
N ALA A 183 -10.19 0.19 -12.55
CA ALA A 183 -9.80 0.14 -11.15
C ALA A 183 -10.45 -1.03 -10.41
N GLU A 184 -9.72 -1.62 -9.47
CA GLU A 184 -10.14 -2.75 -8.66
C GLU A 184 -9.61 -2.61 -7.22
N LEU A 185 -10.43 -2.95 -6.22
CA LEU A 185 -9.93 -3.34 -4.91
C LEU A 185 -9.57 -4.82 -5.00
N GLY A 186 -8.38 -5.08 -5.55
CA GLY A 186 -7.95 -6.39 -5.97
C GLY A 186 -7.10 -7.09 -4.92
N THR A 187 -7.62 -8.21 -4.35
CA THR A 187 -6.85 -9.00 -3.40
C THR A 187 -5.82 -9.84 -4.11
N VAL A 188 -4.58 -9.73 -3.68
CA VAL A 188 -3.41 -10.44 -4.21
C VAL A 188 -2.68 -11.21 -3.11
N TYR A 189 -1.89 -12.19 -3.51
CA TYR A 189 -1.19 -13.10 -2.59
C TYR A 189 0.27 -13.19 -2.95
N ARG A 190 1.14 -12.84 -1.99
CA ARG A 190 2.59 -12.87 -2.17
C ARG A 190 3.25 -13.67 -1.07
N LYS A 191 4.07 -14.64 -1.44
CA LYS A 191 4.83 -15.47 -0.52
C LYS A 191 6.00 -14.66 0.02
N GLU A 192 5.75 -13.94 1.11
CA GLU A 192 6.78 -13.17 1.80
C GLU A 192 7.60 -14.05 2.73
N LYS A 193 8.88 -13.70 2.94
CA LYS A 193 9.71 -14.37 3.95
C LYS A 193 9.14 -14.14 5.34
N SER A 194 9.03 -15.19 6.17
CA SER A 194 8.41 -15.10 7.50
C SER A 194 9.01 -14.01 8.39
N GLY A 195 10.32 -13.82 8.34
CA GLY A 195 11.01 -12.76 9.09
C GLY A 195 10.76 -11.33 8.62
N ALA A 196 10.08 -11.14 7.48
CA ALA A 196 9.72 -9.83 6.96
C ALA A 196 8.29 -9.42 7.34
N LEU A 197 7.45 -10.36 7.78
CA LEU A 197 6.05 -10.10 8.14
C LEU A 197 5.94 -9.18 9.36
N SER A 198 5.03 -8.22 9.30
CA SER A 198 4.88 -7.22 10.38
C SER A 198 3.46 -6.65 10.42
N GLY A 199 2.63 -7.16 11.34
CA GLY A 199 1.26 -6.69 11.57
C GLY A 199 0.48 -6.49 10.26
N LEU A 200 -0.06 -5.29 10.06
CA LEU A 200 -0.74 -4.88 8.82
C LEU A 200 0.23 -4.34 7.76
N THR A 201 1.45 -3.96 8.11
CA THR A 201 2.35 -3.25 7.20
C THR A 201 3.05 -4.17 6.20
N ARG A 202 3.20 -5.46 6.51
CA ARG A 202 3.74 -6.46 5.58
C ARG A 202 3.08 -7.82 5.80
N VAL A 203 2.24 -8.21 4.87
CA VAL A 203 1.35 -9.36 4.92
C VAL A 203 1.49 -10.20 3.64
N GLN A 204 0.94 -11.42 3.63
CA GLN A 204 0.98 -12.32 2.47
C GLN A 204 -0.28 -12.25 1.61
N GLY A 205 -1.44 -11.96 2.23
CA GLY A 205 -2.70 -11.71 1.53
C GLY A 205 -3.15 -10.29 1.79
N PHE A 206 -3.34 -9.49 0.74
CA PHE A 206 -3.71 -8.08 0.87
C PHE A 206 -4.50 -7.56 -0.32
N THR A 207 -5.27 -6.53 -0.08
CA THR A 207 -6.09 -5.86 -1.11
C THR A 207 -5.40 -4.59 -1.58
N GLN A 208 -5.07 -4.53 -2.87
CA GLN A 208 -4.55 -3.32 -3.51
C GLN A 208 -5.70 -2.46 -4.03
N ASP A 209 -5.59 -1.15 -3.90
CA ASP A 209 -6.42 -0.18 -4.61
C ASP A 209 -5.88 0.06 -6.04
N ASP A 210 -5.81 -1.02 -6.77
CA ASP A 210 -5.09 -1.12 -8.03
C ASP A 210 -5.88 -0.53 -9.20
N ALA A 211 -5.20 0.16 -10.09
CA ALA A 211 -5.79 0.59 -11.34
C ALA A 211 -4.77 0.64 -12.48
N HIS A 212 -5.30 0.45 -13.67
CA HIS A 212 -4.55 0.46 -14.92
C HIS A 212 -5.21 1.40 -15.90
N VAL A 213 -4.40 2.33 -16.44
CA VAL A 213 -4.83 3.29 -17.44
C VAL A 213 -4.17 2.94 -18.77
N PHE A 214 -4.99 2.66 -19.77
CA PHE A 214 -4.53 2.44 -21.14
C PHE A 214 -4.75 3.73 -21.91
N CYS A 215 -3.69 4.32 -22.44
CA CYS A 215 -3.75 5.61 -23.12
C CYS A 215 -2.88 5.65 -24.38
N THR A 216 -3.08 6.67 -25.20
CA THR A 216 -2.14 6.95 -26.29
C THR A 216 -0.90 7.65 -25.75
N PRO A 217 0.24 7.65 -26.48
CA PRO A 217 1.43 8.39 -26.09
C PRO A 217 1.18 9.88 -25.83
N GLU A 218 0.27 10.49 -26.60
CA GLU A 218 -0.06 11.91 -26.47
C GLU A 218 -0.85 12.23 -25.19
N GLN A 219 -1.60 11.27 -24.66
CA GLN A 219 -2.39 11.40 -23.41
C GLN A 219 -1.56 11.16 -22.15
N LEU A 220 -0.37 10.59 -22.29
CA LEU A 220 0.43 10.09 -21.17
C LEU A 220 0.69 11.13 -20.07
N VAL A 221 1.15 12.31 -20.45
CA VAL A 221 1.51 13.37 -19.48
C VAL A 221 0.28 13.87 -18.73
N ASP A 222 -0.85 14.00 -19.41
CA ASP A 222 -2.12 14.44 -18.82
C ASP A 222 -2.62 13.38 -17.82
N GLU A 223 -2.55 12.09 -18.19
CA GLU A 223 -2.96 10.99 -17.28
C GLU A 223 -2.08 10.91 -16.03
N ILE A 224 -0.76 11.09 -16.16
CA ILE A 224 0.14 11.15 -15.01
C ILE A 224 -0.25 12.32 -14.10
N ASN A 225 -0.53 13.50 -14.67
CA ASN A 225 -0.94 14.68 -13.92
C ASN A 225 -2.26 14.45 -13.15
N GLU A 226 -3.26 13.85 -13.78
CA GLU A 226 -4.54 13.50 -13.14
C GLU A 226 -4.34 12.53 -11.97
N ILE A 227 -3.43 11.55 -12.10
CA ILE A 227 -3.13 10.64 -11.01
C ILE A 227 -2.41 11.36 -9.87
N ILE A 228 -1.45 12.25 -10.16
CA ILE A 228 -0.75 13.06 -9.13
C ILE A 228 -1.76 13.90 -8.35
N ASP A 229 -2.70 14.57 -9.03
CA ASP A 229 -3.76 15.34 -8.38
C ASP A 229 -4.65 14.45 -7.51
N PHE A 230 -4.99 13.26 -7.99
CA PHE A 230 -5.76 12.31 -7.21
C PHE A 230 -5.04 11.87 -5.93
N VAL A 231 -3.73 11.60 -6.00
CA VAL A 231 -2.91 11.30 -4.82
C VAL A 231 -2.92 12.47 -3.84
N ALA A 232 -2.67 13.70 -4.32
CA ALA A 232 -2.62 14.89 -3.49
C ALA A 232 -3.95 15.18 -2.79
N ASP A 233 -5.07 15.12 -3.52
CA ASP A 233 -6.41 15.30 -2.98
C ASP A 233 -6.73 14.25 -1.89
N THR A 234 -6.36 12.98 -2.15
CA THR A 234 -6.60 11.89 -1.22
C THR A 234 -5.77 12.06 0.06
N MET A 235 -4.47 12.33 -0.04
CA MET A 235 -3.60 12.48 1.14
C MET A 235 -4.02 13.68 2.00
N LYS A 236 -4.53 14.73 1.39
CA LYS A 236 -5.08 15.90 2.10
C LYS A 236 -6.26 15.53 3.00
N ILE A 237 -7.15 14.62 2.60
CA ILE A 237 -8.30 14.18 3.41
C ILE A 237 -7.84 13.47 4.68
N PHE A 238 -6.75 12.72 4.59
CA PHE A 238 -6.15 12.04 5.75
C PHE A 238 -5.17 12.93 6.53
N ASN A 239 -5.02 14.21 6.16
CA ASN A 239 -4.07 15.14 6.77
C ASN A 239 -2.61 14.62 6.75
N MET A 240 -2.22 14.03 5.62
CA MET A 240 -0.89 13.48 5.40
C MET A 240 -0.15 14.27 4.32
N SER A 241 1.09 14.64 4.59
CA SER A 241 2.02 15.14 3.58
C SER A 241 2.80 13.99 2.94
N PHE A 242 3.43 14.25 1.81
CA PHE A 242 4.26 13.25 1.14
C PHE A 242 5.50 13.87 0.48
N GLU A 243 6.51 13.04 0.27
CA GLU A 243 7.68 13.28 -0.56
C GLU A 243 7.59 12.41 -1.81
N VAL A 244 8.24 12.83 -2.89
CA VAL A 244 8.17 12.14 -4.19
C VAL A 244 9.55 11.67 -4.59
N GLU A 245 9.64 10.44 -5.09
CA GLU A 245 10.85 9.87 -5.66
C GLU A 245 10.58 9.32 -7.07
N LEU A 246 11.54 9.55 -7.97
CA LEU A 246 11.61 8.90 -9.28
C LEU A 246 12.54 7.68 -9.18
N SER A 247 12.00 6.49 -9.27
CA SER A 247 12.76 5.25 -9.27
C SER A 247 13.06 4.82 -10.70
N THR A 248 14.34 4.72 -11.04
CA THR A 248 14.82 4.43 -12.39
C THR A 248 15.06 2.94 -12.62
N ARG A 249 15.51 2.58 -13.81
CA ARG A 249 15.71 1.21 -14.28
C ARG A 249 16.63 0.40 -13.35
N PRO A 250 16.19 -0.80 -12.90
CA PRO A 250 17.02 -1.72 -12.11
C PRO A 250 18.06 -2.45 -13.00
N GLU A 251 19.00 -3.15 -12.36
CA GLU A 251 19.99 -3.97 -13.07
C GLU A 251 19.34 -5.11 -13.87
N SER A 252 18.31 -5.75 -13.32
CA SER A 252 17.54 -6.81 -13.99
C SER A 252 16.17 -6.28 -14.42
N PHE A 253 15.96 -6.15 -15.72
CA PHE A 253 14.74 -5.58 -16.31
C PHE A 253 14.34 -6.33 -17.59
N VAL A 254 13.11 -6.08 -18.05
CA VAL A 254 12.59 -6.57 -19.35
C VAL A 254 12.39 -5.41 -20.31
N GLY A 255 12.41 -5.73 -21.62
CA GLY A 255 12.18 -4.77 -22.71
C GLY A 255 13.44 -4.05 -23.17
N GLU A 256 13.25 -3.16 -24.16
CA GLU A 256 14.34 -2.43 -24.81
C GLU A 256 14.75 -1.19 -24.02
N ILE A 257 16.04 -0.85 -24.04
CA ILE A 257 16.59 0.32 -23.33
C ILE A 257 15.94 1.63 -23.77
N GLU A 258 15.63 1.75 -25.06
CA GLU A 258 14.95 2.91 -25.62
C GLU A 258 13.57 3.15 -25.01
N ASN A 259 12.82 2.09 -24.75
CA ASN A 259 11.52 2.15 -24.07
C ASN A 259 11.69 2.65 -22.62
N TRP A 260 12.71 2.18 -21.92
CA TRP A 260 13.04 2.63 -20.57
C TRP A 260 13.41 4.12 -20.55
N ASN A 261 14.31 4.55 -21.43
CA ASN A 261 14.72 5.96 -21.52
C ASN A 261 13.53 6.88 -21.83
N ARG A 262 12.62 6.45 -22.71
CA ARG A 262 11.39 7.17 -23.03
C ARG A 262 10.44 7.24 -21.84
N ALA A 263 10.31 6.13 -21.09
CA ALA A 263 9.47 6.06 -19.91
C ALA A 263 9.99 6.98 -18.79
N GLU A 264 11.28 6.91 -18.47
CA GLU A 264 11.90 7.77 -17.45
C GLU A 264 11.78 9.26 -17.85
N ALA A 265 12.02 9.59 -19.12
CA ALA A 265 11.86 10.96 -19.60
C ALA A 265 10.42 11.46 -19.49
N GLY A 266 9.42 10.61 -19.80
CA GLY A 266 8.00 10.96 -19.69
C GLY A 266 7.56 11.23 -18.25
N LEU A 267 7.98 10.38 -17.29
CA LEU A 267 7.70 10.59 -15.87
C LEU A 267 8.38 11.88 -15.35
N LYS A 268 9.62 12.10 -15.73
CA LYS A 268 10.37 13.31 -15.38
C LYS A 268 9.73 14.57 -15.93
N GLU A 269 9.35 14.56 -17.21
CA GLU A 269 8.68 15.69 -17.87
C GLU A 269 7.37 16.08 -17.16
N ALA A 270 6.56 15.08 -16.75
CA ALA A 270 5.32 15.34 -16.03
C ALA A 270 5.57 16.03 -14.68
N MET A 271 6.57 15.60 -13.93
CA MET A 271 6.92 16.20 -12.63
C MET A 271 7.56 17.59 -12.80
N ASP A 272 8.48 17.76 -13.76
CA ASP A 272 9.17 19.03 -14.02
C ASP A 272 8.17 20.12 -14.48
N LYS A 273 7.21 19.79 -15.35
CA LYS A 273 6.15 20.71 -15.79
C LYS A 273 5.29 21.22 -14.63
N ARG A 274 5.14 20.44 -13.58
CA ARG A 274 4.41 20.83 -12.36
C ARG A 274 5.28 21.57 -11.34
N GLY A 275 6.57 21.69 -11.59
CA GLY A 275 7.54 22.25 -10.63
C GLY A 275 7.64 21.42 -9.33
N MET A 276 7.37 20.12 -9.40
CA MET A 276 7.46 19.25 -8.24
C MET A 276 8.91 19.04 -7.83
N LYS A 277 9.14 19.03 -6.51
CA LYS A 277 10.43 18.57 -5.94
C LYS A 277 10.37 17.07 -5.79
N TYR A 278 11.36 16.37 -6.29
CA TYR A 278 11.51 14.92 -6.14
C TYR A 278 12.98 14.53 -6.05
N ASP A 279 13.23 13.39 -5.44
CA ASP A 279 14.55 12.75 -5.39
C ASP A 279 14.61 11.64 -6.45
N ILE A 280 15.82 11.32 -6.92
CA ILE A 280 16.04 10.19 -7.83
C ILE A 280 16.54 9.02 -7.02
N ASN A 281 15.82 7.89 -7.12
CA ASN A 281 16.18 6.61 -6.52
C ASN A 281 16.65 5.66 -7.63
N GLU A 282 17.96 5.65 -7.86
CA GLU A 282 18.56 4.88 -8.96
C GLU A 282 18.39 3.36 -8.73
N GLY A 283 17.89 2.67 -9.76
CA GLY A 283 17.80 1.21 -9.76
C GLY A 283 16.63 0.60 -8.98
N ASP A 284 15.71 1.40 -8.43
CA ASP A 284 14.56 0.91 -7.62
C ASP A 284 13.25 0.78 -8.44
N GLY A 285 13.31 0.94 -9.75
CA GLY A 285 12.17 0.71 -10.65
C GLY A 285 11.67 -0.74 -10.61
N ALA A 286 10.44 -0.97 -11.07
CA ALA A 286 9.95 -2.34 -11.27
C ALA A 286 10.70 -2.99 -12.43
N PHE A 287 10.70 -4.32 -12.51
CA PHE A 287 11.40 -5.02 -13.59
C PHE A 287 10.84 -4.69 -14.99
N TYR A 288 9.63 -4.17 -15.08
CA TYR A 288 8.92 -3.83 -16.33
C TYR A 288 8.79 -2.32 -16.60
N GLY A 289 9.11 -1.45 -15.64
CA GLY A 289 9.02 0.00 -15.88
C GLY A 289 9.50 0.87 -14.70
N PRO A 290 9.89 2.12 -14.99
CA PRO A 290 10.21 3.12 -13.96
C PRO A 290 8.94 3.57 -13.23
N LYS A 291 9.12 4.17 -12.04
CA LYS A 291 7.99 4.56 -11.21
C LYS A 291 8.21 5.90 -10.49
N ILE A 292 7.09 6.58 -10.23
CA ILE A 292 7.02 7.68 -9.27
C ILE A 292 6.46 7.09 -7.97
N ASP A 293 7.22 7.18 -6.88
CA ASP A 293 6.80 6.74 -5.55
C ASP A 293 6.46 7.94 -4.66
N PHE A 294 5.32 7.86 -3.98
CA PHE A 294 4.89 8.85 -3.00
C PHE A 294 5.10 8.30 -1.60
N LYS A 295 6.03 8.90 -0.88
CA LYS A 295 6.35 8.57 0.51
C LYS A 295 5.55 9.45 1.45
N VAL A 296 4.48 8.91 1.99
CA VAL A 296 3.57 9.59 2.90
C VAL A 296 4.22 9.72 4.27
N LYS A 297 4.09 10.90 4.92
CA LYS A 297 4.55 11.15 6.29
C LYS A 297 3.41 11.01 7.28
N ASP A 298 3.64 10.22 8.32
CA ASP A 298 2.70 10.13 9.44
C ASP A 298 2.86 11.29 10.44
N ALA A 299 2.04 11.29 11.50
CA ALA A 299 1.99 12.36 12.49
C ALA A 299 3.31 12.60 13.26
N ILE A 300 4.21 11.62 13.29
CA ILE A 300 5.53 11.74 13.93
C ILE A 300 6.66 11.81 12.90
N GLY A 301 6.35 12.02 11.61
CA GLY A 301 7.32 12.25 10.54
C GLY A 301 7.97 10.98 9.96
N ARG A 302 7.47 9.76 10.26
CA ARG A 302 7.95 8.55 9.59
C ARG A 302 7.40 8.50 8.16
N THR A 303 8.24 8.07 7.22
CA THR A 303 7.87 7.95 5.81
C THR A 303 7.43 6.53 5.46
N TRP A 304 6.35 6.44 4.67
CA TRP A 304 5.71 5.20 4.24
C TRP A 304 5.44 5.26 2.74
N GLN A 305 5.96 4.33 1.97
CA GLN A 305 5.58 4.21 0.57
C GLN A 305 4.12 3.74 0.48
N CYS A 306 3.25 4.59 -0.08
CA CYS A 306 1.83 4.31 -0.30
C CYS A 306 1.50 4.37 -1.79
N ALA A 307 1.35 5.57 -2.35
CA ALA A 307 1.00 5.73 -3.75
C ALA A 307 2.20 5.48 -4.67
N THR A 308 1.91 4.93 -5.84
CA THR A 308 2.91 4.67 -6.87
C THR A 308 2.25 4.83 -8.25
N ILE A 309 2.97 5.42 -9.19
CA ILE A 309 2.65 5.46 -10.62
C ILE A 309 3.78 4.76 -11.36
N GLN A 310 3.47 3.74 -12.14
CA GLN A 310 4.46 2.98 -12.93
C GLN A 310 4.08 3.07 -14.41
N LEU A 311 5.06 3.39 -15.23
CA LEU A 311 4.87 3.47 -16.69
C LEU A 311 5.39 2.18 -17.32
N ASP A 312 4.54 1.53 -18.10
CA ASP A 312 4.79 0.23 -18.71
C ASP A 312 4.51 0.23 -20.21
N PHE A 313 5.54 -0.08 -20.98
CA PHE A 313 5.46 -0.35 -22.41
C PHE A 313 5.56 -1.86 -22.73
N ASN A 314 5.97 -2.68 -21.76
CA ASN A 314 6.34 -4.08 -21.96
C ASN A 314 5.14 -5.03 -21.91
N LEU A 315 4.28 -4.92 -20.89
CA LEU A 315 3.10 -5.78 -20.80
C LEU A 315 2.13 -5.59 -21.99
N PRO A 316 1.83 -4.35 -22.45
CA PRO A 316 1.03 -4.14 -23.65
C PRO A 316 1.59 -4.84 -24.89
N GLU A 317 2.90 -4.86 -25.08
CA GLU A 317 3.57 -5.57 -26.19
C GLU A 317 3.51 -7.09 -26.02
N ARG A 318 3.79 -7.61 -24.81
CA ARG A 318 3.77 -9.06 -24.51
C ARG A 318 2.40 -9.69 -24.68
N PHE A 319 1.34 -8.94 -24.39
CA PHE A 319 -0.05 -9.36 -24.61
C PHE A 319 -0.59 -9.01 -26.00
N ASP A 320 0.22 -8.35 -26.85
CA ASP A 320 -0.14 -7.88 -28.19
C ASP A 320 -1.47 -7.09 -28.21
N ILE A 321 -1.70 -6.22 -27.21
CA ILE A 321 -2.89 -5.38 -27.20
C ILE A 321 -2.74 -4.19 -28.14
N LYS A 322 -3.82 -3.84 -28.83
CA LYS A 322 -3.83 -2.80 -29.87
C LYS A 322 -5.04 -1.89 -29.75
N TYR A 323 -4.90 -0.68 -30.27
CA TYR A 323 -5.98 0.24 -30.58
C TYR A 323 -5.81 0.77 -31.97
N GLN A 324 -6.93 1.14 -32.62
CA GLN A 324 -6.89 1.82 -33.91
C GLN A 324 -6.66 3.31 -33.70
N ASP A 325 -5.57 3.85 -34.26
CA ASP A 325 -5.25 5.27 -34.17
C ASP A 325 -5.96 6.09 -35.26
N LYS A 326 -5.82 7.42 -35.21
CA LYS A 326 -6.43 8.39 -36.11
C LYS A 326 -6.06 8.16 -37.57
N ASP A 327 -4.88 7.63 -37.83
CA ASP A 327 -4.37 7.29 -39.16
C ASP A 327 -4.88 5.92 -39.70
N GLY A 328 -5.73 5.24 -38.91
CA GLY A 328 -6.25 3.91 -39.23
C GLY A 328 -5.29 2.76 -38.87
N GLN A 329 -4.07 3.04 -38.42
CA GLN A 329 -3.08 2.04 -38.07
C GLN A 329 -3.39 1.45 -36.68
N MET A 330 -3.02 0.17 -36.51
CA MET A 330 -3.09 -0.50 -35.22
C MET A 330 -1.82 -0.22 -34.42
N LYS A 331 -1.96 0.44 -33.25
CA LYS A 331 -0.85 0.80 -32.36
C LYS A 331 -1.00 0.16 -30.99
N THR A 332 0.10 -0.06 -30.31
CA THR A 332 0.13 -0.55 -28.93
C THR A 332 -0.13 0.62 -27.98
N PRO A 333 -1.09 0.53 -27.05
CA PRO A 333 -1.30 1.59 -26.06
C PRO A 333 -0.15 1.61 -25.03
N VAL A 334 0.01 2.76 -24.39
CA VAL A 334 0.81 2.89 -23.18
C VAL A 334 -0.02 2.46 -21.97
N MET A 335 0.57 1.82 -21.01
CA MET A 335 -0.10 1.39 -19.77
C MET A 335 0.51 2.08 -18.55
N LEU A 336 -0.33 2.67 -17.73
CA LEU A 336 0.04 3.17 -16.42
C LEU A 336 -0.56 2.26 -15.36
N HIS A 337 0.28 1.74 -14.47
CA HIS A 337 -0.14 1.07 -13.24
C HIS A 337 -0.14 2.11 -12.13
N ARG A 338 -1.16 2.11 -11.29
CA ARG A 338 -1.14 3.02 -10.15
C ARG A 338 -1.91 2.48 -8.96
N VAL A 339 -1.44 2.85 -7.78
CA VAL A 339 -2.12 2.72 -6.50
C VAL A 339 -2.09 4.08 -5.79
N ILE A 340 -3.13 4.38 -4.99
CA ILE A 340 -3.20 5.59 -4.14
C ILE A 340 -2.83 5.23 -2.71
N PHE A 341 -3.47 4.20 -2.16
CA PHE A 341 -3.21 3.69 -0.81
C PHE A 341 -2.09 2.64 -0.79
N GLY A 342 -1.89 1.92 -1.89
CA GLY A 342 -1.01 0.77 -2.04
C GLY A 342 -1.72 -0.51 -1.62
N SER A 343 -1.58 -0.93 -0.37
CA SER A 343 -2.33 -2.03 0.23
C SER A 343 -3.26 -1.48 1.30
N MET A 344 -4.52 -1.93 1.29
CA MET A 344 -5.51 -1.55 2.31
C MET A 344 -5.00 -1.91 3.71
N GLU A 345 -4.40 -3.07 3.87
CA GLU A 345 -3.81 -3.53 5.13
C GLU A 345 -2.74 -2.56 5.62
N ARG A 346 -1.76 -2.27 4.77
CA ARG A 346 -0.66 -1.36 5.11
C ARG A 346 -1.16 0.05 5.39
N PHE A 347 -2.07 0.56 4.59
CA PHE A 347 -2.62 1.90 4.78
C PHE A 347 -3.39 2.02 6.10
N HIS A 348 -4.19 1.01 6.47
CA HIS A 348 -4.87 0.99 7.77
C HIS A 348 -3.87 0.90 8.93
N GLY A 349 -2.79 0.11 8.80
CA GLY A 349 -1.71 0.12 9.78
C GLY A 349 -1.11 1.52 9.97
N ILE A 350 -0.84 2.22 8.87
CA ILE A 350 -0.34 3.61 8.89
C ILE A 350 -1.37 4.56 9.53
N LEU A 351 -2.66 4.44 9.20
CA LEU A 351 -3.73 5.27 9.78
C LEU A 351 -3.88 5.08 11.28
N ILE A 352 -3.82 3.82 11.77
CA ILE A 352 -3.86 3.52 13.20
C ILE A 352 -2.72 4.24 13.92
N GLU A 353 -1.50 4.20 13.36
CA GLU A 353 -0.33 4.86 13.92
C GLU A 353 -0.37 6.38 13.78
N HIS A 354 -0.86 6.88 12.63
CA HIS A 354 -1.00 8.32 12.37
C HIS A 354 -1.96 8.98 13.36
N TYR A 355 -3.13 8.39 13.55
CA TYR A 355 -4.16 8.91 14.46
C TYR A 355 -4.01 8.39 15.90
N ALA A 356 -3.00 7.56 16.22
CA ALA A 356 -2.85 6.89 17.51
C ALA A 356 -4.13 6.15 17.96
N GLY A 357 -4.88 5.60 17.02
CA GLY A 357 -6.16 4.93 17.22
C GLY A 357 -7.38 5.84 17.35
N ALA A 358 -7.19 7.16 17.45
CA ALA A 358 -8.29 8.15 17.53
C ALA A 358 -8.67 8.63 16.13
N PHE A 359 -9.38 7.82 15.40
CA PHE A 359 -9.81 8.14 14.03
C PHE A 359 -10.69 9.39 13.97
N PRO A 360 -10.62 10.20 12.89
CA PRO A 360 -11.55 11.31 12.69
C PRO A 360 -12.98 10.78 12.59
N THR A 361 -13.96 11.62 12.96
CA THR A 361 -15.37 11.22 13.14
C THR A 361 -15.95 10.48 11.95
N TRP A 362 -15.59 10.87 10.73
CA TRP A 362 -16.10 10.19 9.51
C TRP A 362 -15.60 8.75 9.34
N LEU A 363 -14.41 8.41 9.90
CA LEU A 363 -13.84 7.07 9.91
C LEU A 363 -14.15 6.30 11.20
N ALA A 364 -14.48 6.99 12.30
CA ALA A 364 -14.61 6.36 13.60
C ALA A 364 -15.67 5.23 13.59
N PRO A 365 -15.37 4.04 14.12
CA PRO A 365 -16.35 2.95 14.26
C PRO A 365 -17.59 3.39 15.05
N THR A 366 -17.40 4.19 16.09
CA THR A 366 -18.44 4.87 16.83
C THR A 366 -18.26 6.37 16.66
N GLN A 367 -19.22 7.05 16.03
CA GLN A 367 -19.21 8.50 15.82
C GLN A 367 -19.77 9.27 17.01
N VAL A 368 -20.74 8.67 17.69
CA VAL A 368 -21.42 9.27 18.85
C VAL A 368 -21.64 8.19 19.91
N ALA A 369 -21.26 8.49 21.15
CA ALA A 369 -21.64 7.70 22.32
C ALA A 369 -22.67 8.49 23.14
N ILE A 370 -23.83 7.90 23.43
CA ILE A 370 -24.86 8.48 24.26
C ILE A 370 -24.74 7.86 25.65
N VAL A 371 -24.46 8.67 26.65
CA VAL A 371 -24.27 8.25 28.05
C VAL A 371 -25.28 8.99 28.93
N PRO A 372 -26.35 8.34 29.38
CA PRO A 372 -27.32 8.96 30.26
C PRO A 372 -26.73 9.20 31.67
N ILE A 373 -26.89 10.38 32.21
CA ILE A 373 -26.43 10.72 33.57
C ILE A 373 -27.12 9.83 34.63
N SER A 374 -28.37 9.45 34.37
CA SER A 374 -29.17 8.56 35.24
C SER A 374 -30.06 7.71 34.36
N ASN A 375 -29.90 6.40 34.47
CA ASN A 375 -30.75 5.46 33.70
C ASN A 375 -32.21 5.57 34.12
N GLU A 376 -32.50 5.68 35.41
CA GLU A 376 -33.87 5.78 35.91
C GLU A 376 -34.65 6.99 35.34
N LYS A 377 -33.93 8.08 35.06
CA LYS A 377 -34.58 9.37 34.65
C LYS A 377 -34.45 9.67 33.16
N HIS A 378 -33.40 9.15 32.50
CA HIS A 378 -33.03 9.62 31.17
C HIS A 378 -32.92 8.53 30.11
N ILE A 379 -33.07 7.23 30.46
CA ILE A 379 -32.88 6.14 29.51
C ILE A 379 -33.85 6.21 28.33
N ASP A 380 -35.17 6.49 28.59
CA ASP A 380 -36.16 6.56 27.53
C ASP A 380 -35.87 7.69 26.52
N PHE A 381 -35.33 8.81 26.99
CA PHE A 381 -34.91 9.90 26.11
C PHE A 381 -33.66 9.56 25.36
N ALA A 382 -32.68 8.93 26.02
CA ALA A 382 -31.42 8.47 25.40
C ALA A 382 -31.70 7.45 24.32
N GLU A 383 -32.61 6.50 24.54
CA GLU A 383 -33.04 5.52 23.52
C GLU A 383 -33.70 6.18 22.31
N LYS A 384 -34.52 7.21 22.55
CA LYS A 384 -35.16 7.98 21.47
C LYS A 384 -34.12 8.67 20.60
N VAL A 385 -33.15 9.33 21.22
CA VAL A 385 -32.02 9.98 20.50
C VAL A 385 -31.18 8.95 19.76
N TYR A 386 -30.85 7.82 20.40
CA TYR A 386 -30.14 6.70 19.77
C TYR A 386 -30.84 6.21 18.50
N LYS A 387 -32.15 5.94 18.58
CA LYS A 387 -32.94 5.48 17.42
C LYS A 387 -32.96 6.52 16.29
N GLN A 388 -33.07 7.81 16.62
CA GLN A 388 -33.05 8.90 15.63
C GLN A 388 -31.72 8.99 14.93
N MET A 389 -30.59 8.97 15.67
CA MET A 389 -29.24 9.02 15.10
C MET A 389 -28.94 7.80 14.22
N ARG A 390 -29.30 6.61 14.72
CA ARG A 390 -29.12 5.35 13.96
C ARG A 390 -29.91 5.37 12.64
N ASN A 391 -31.15 5.86 12.67
CA ASN A 391 -31.97 5.98 11.46
C ASN A 391 -31.43 7.02 10.47
N ALA A 392 -30.69 8.01 10.96
CA ALA A 392 -29.97 8.98 10.14
C ALA A 392 -28.62 8.44 9.58
N GLY A 393 -28.30 7.17 9.83
CA GLY A 393 -27.06 6.55 9.34
C GLY A 393 -25.82 6.85 10.19
N ILE A 394 -25.99 7.42 11.37
CA ILE A 394 -24.87 7.72 12.29
C ILE A 394 -24.51 6.45 13.07
N ARG A 395 -23.23 6.12 13.13
CA ARG A 395 -22.69 5.03 13.95
C ARG A 395 -22.70 5.48 15.41
N VAL A 396 -23.74 5.11 16.14
CA VAL A 396 -24.03 5.54 17.49
C VAL A 396 -24.11 4.35 18.44
N THR A 397 -23.57 4.49 19.64
CA THR A 397 -23.71 3.56 20.75
C THR A 397 -24.50 4.20 21.88
N LEU A 398 -25.26 3.40 22.60
CA LEU A 398 -25.91 3.79 23.87
C LEU A 398 -25.21 3.04 24.98
N ASP A 399 -24.55 3.76 25.88
CA ASP A 399 -23.93 3.20 27.08
C ASP A 399 -24.87 3.42 28.28
N ASP A 400 -25.53 2.36 28.68
CA ASP A 400 -26.46 2.32 29.80
C ASP A 400 -25.81 1.88 31.13
N LEU A 401 -24.47 1.65 31.12
CA LEU A 401 -23.75 1.12 32.27
C LEU A 401 -23.33 2.17 33.32
N SER A 402 -23.79 3.43 33.19
CA SER A 402 -23.49 4.56 34.07
C SER A 402 -22.07 5.13 34.01
N LEU A 403 -21.93 6.40 34.47
CA LEU A 403 -20.67 7.20 34.53
C LEU A 403 -19.46 6.50 35.24
N ILE A 404 -19.65 5.32 35.84
CA ILE A 404 -18.60 4.58 36.52
C ILE A 404 -17.59 3.94 35.54
N HIS A 405 -17.96 3.83 34.25
CA HIS A 405 -17.16 3.15 33.21
C HIS A 405 -16.48 4.11 32.21
N ILE A 406 -16.55 5.43 32.43
CA ILE A 406 -15.87 6.45 31.62
C ILE A 406 -14.48 6.80 32.17
#